data_f002d3db6af22512e30824c42ba2dfc1
#
_entry.id   f002d3db6af22512e30824c42ba2dfc1
#
_cell.length_a   1.000
_cell.length_b   1.000
_cell.length_c   1.000
_cell.angle_alpha   90.00
_cell.angle_beta   90.00
_cell.angle_gamma   90.00
#
_symmetry.space_group_name_H-M   'P 1'
#
loop_
_entity.id
_entity.type
_entity.pdbx_description
1 polymer ?
#
loop_
_entity_poly.entity_id
_entity_poly.type
_entity_poly.pdbx_seq_one_letter_code
_entity_poly.pdbx_strand_id
1 'polypeptide(L)'
;WCRAGCEFPVFDTDLGRLGIMICWDTAFPEVARIYGLKGADLLIVSTNWEDPYEEEWDPSEINSHEEDWDLITKARAYDNTLHLVAANRVGDDGKTLSFFGRSKVIGPTGREIAALDTREEGILSAEIDLSLTEKKRVQYYTFFKDRVPDAYDEVVKKY
;
A
#
# COMPACT_ATOMS: atom_id res chain seq x y z
N TRP A 1 16.40 3.46 -17.08
CA TRP A 1 16.77 2.33 -16.22
C TRP A 1 16.77 2.81 -14.77
N CYS A 2 15.97 2.16 -13.91
CA CYS A 2 15.93 2.42 -12.48
C CYS A 2 16.87 1.46 -11.75
N ARG A 3 17.52 1.94 -10.68
CA ARG A 3 18.28 1.11 -9.76
C ARG A 3 17.45 0.88 -8.51
N ALA A 4 17.42 -0.34 -7.99
CA ALA A 4 16.80 -0.63 -6.72
C ALA A 4 17.42 0.21 -5.61
N GLY A 5 16.58 0.86 -4.80
CA GLY A 5 16.99 1.52 -3.58
C GLY A 5 17.24 0.50 -2.45
N CYS A 6 17.84 0.97 -1.38
CA CYS A 6 18.06 0.17 -0.17
C CYS A 6 17.64 0.92 1.10
N GLU A 7 16.98 2.05 0.95
CA GLU A 7 16.57 2.91 2.07
C GLU A 7 15.06 3.17 2.02
N PHE A 8 14.46 3.21 3.20
CA PHE A 8 13.05 3.52 3.40
C PHE A 8 12.95 4.72 4.36
N PRO A 9 13.14 5.95 3.86
CA PRO A 9 13.11 7.15 4.67
C PRO A 9 11.68 7.48 5.11
N VAL A 10 11.50 7.86 6.38
CA VAL A 10 10.29 8.48 6.89
C VAL A 10 10.51 9.98 6.96
N PHE A 11 9.55 10.74 6.46
CA PHE A 11 9.60 12.19 6.36
C PHE A 11 8.74 12.82 7.44
N ASP A 12 9.34 13.60 8.33
CA ASP A 12 8.61 14.41 9.30
C ASP A 12 8.03 15.64 8.61
N THR A 13 6.71 15.81 8.71
CA THR A 13 5.98 16.91 8.08
C THR A 13 4.96 17.49 9.05
N ASP A 14 4.43 18.68 8.74
CA ASP A 14 3.33 19.29 9.52
C ASP A 14 2.05 18.45 9.51
N LEU A 15 1.93 17.50 8.59
CA LEU A 15 0.79 16.58 8.45
C LEU A 15 1.01 15.24 9.18
N GLY A 16 2.17 15.04 9.82
CA GLY A 16 2.57 13.78 10.42
C GLY A 16 3.77 13.15 9.72
N ARG A 17 4.09 11.91 10.08
CA ARG A 17 5.24 11.17 9.58
C ARG A 17 4.84 10.31 8.37
N LEU A 18 5.44 10.58 7.22
CA LEU A 18 5.06 9.99 5.95
C LEU A 18 6.08 8.94 5.48
N GLY A 19 5.59 7.79 5.05
CA GLY A 19 6.33 6.80 4.27
C GLY A 19 5.84 6.82 2.82
N ILE A 20 6.75 6.66 1.84
CA ILE A 20 6.41 6.67 0.42
C ILE A 20 6.84 5.34 -0.20
N MET A 21 5.89 4.65 -0.84
CA MET A 21 6.10 3.44 -1.63
C MET A 21 5.78 3.74 -3.10
N ILE A 22 6.55 3.15 -3.99
CA ILE A 22 6.37 3.35 -5.43
C ILE A 22 6.04 2.01 -6.07
N CYS A 23 4.82 1.92 -6.63
CA CYS A 23 4.37 0.79 -7.45
C CYS A 23 4.68 -0.57 -6.78
N TRP A 24 5.61 -1.33 -7.34
CA TRP A 24 5.98 -2.69 -6.91
C TRP A 24 6.45 -2.80 -5.45
N ASP A 25 6.89 -1.71 -4.83
CA ASP A 25 7.22 -1.70 -3.38
C ASP A 25 6.02 -2.18 -2.53
N THR A 26 4.80 -1.94 -3.00
CA THR A 26 3.57 -2.32 -2.30
C THR A 26 3.37 -3.84 -2.24
N ALA A 27 3.93 -4.59 -3.20
CA ALA A 27 3.85 -6.04 -3.23
C ALA A 27 4.60 -6.70 -2.05
N PHE A 28 5.61 -6.03 -1.49
CA PHE A 28 6.45 -6.56 -0.42
C PHE A 28 5.94 -6.11 0.97
N PRO A 29 5.45 -7.05 1.81
CA PRO A 29 4.96 -6.72 3.15
C PRO A 29 6.03 -6.10 4.04
N GLU A 30 7.30 -6.45 3.84
CA GLU A 30 8.45 -5.94 4.58
C GLU A 30 8.60 -4.43 4.44
N VAL A 31 8.34 -3.88 3.25
CA VAL A 31 8.48 -2.44 2.98
C VAL A 31 7.54 -1.63 3.86
N ALA A 32 6.26 -1.96 3.85
CA ALA A 32 5.26 -1.30 4.69
C ALA A 32 5.54 -1.52 6.19
N ARG A 33 6.03 -2.73 6.56
CA ARG A 33 6.44 -3.04 7.93
C ARG A 33 7.60 -2.17 8.40
N ILE A 34 8.60 -1.94 7.57
CA ILE A 34 9.73 -1.06 7.90
C ILE A 34 9.24 0.37 8.16
N TYR A 35 8.37 0.91 7.32
CA TYR A 35 7.78 2.23 7.54
C TYR A 35 7.01 2.30 8.86
N GLY A 36 6.20 1.30 9.14
CA GLY A 36 5.48 1.20 10.41
C GLY A 36 6.39 1.15 11.63
N LEU A 37 7.48 0.36 11.57
CA LEU A 37 8.48 0.25 12.64
C LEU A 37 9.28 1.55 12.81
N LYS A 38 9.49 2.30 11.76
CA LYS A 38 10.11 3.63 11.80
C LYS A 38 9.14 4.73 12.28
N GLY A 39 7.90 4.38 12.59
CA GLY A 39 6.90 5.29 13.14
C GLY A 39 6.21 6.17 12.12
N ALA A 40 6.05 5.72 10.88
CA ALA A 40 5.17 6.40 9.94
C ALA A 40 3.73 6.41 10.45
N ASP A 41 3.01 7.50 10.17
CA ASP A 41 1.58 7.65 10.46
C ASP A 41 0.72 7.37 9.23
N LEU A 42 1.28 7.67 8.05
CA LEU A 42 0.63 7.56 6.77
C LEU A 42 1.59 6.98 5.72
N LEU A 43 1.12 6.01 4.97
CA LEU A 43 1.78 5.51 3.76
C LEU A 43 1.16 6.16 2.52
N ILE A 44 2.01 6.64 1.62
CA ILE A 44 1.63 7.14 0.31
C ILE A 44 2.12 6.15 -0.74
N VAL A 45 1.24 5.69 -1.61
CA VAL A 45 1.55 4.80 -2.74
C VAL A 45 1.27 5.54 -4.04
N SER A 46 2.30 5.64 -4.86
CA SER A 46 2.18 6.16 -6.24
C SER A 46 2.49 5.06 -7.23
N THR A 47 1.58 4.80 -8.17
CA THR A 47 1.73 3.65 -9.08
C THR A 47 1.10 3.85 -10.45
N ASN A 48 1.56 3.02 -11.37
CA ASN A 48 0.97 2.74 -12.68
C ASN A 48 0.64 1.23 -12.75
N TRP A 49 -0.24 0.75 -11.90
CA TRP A 49 -0.63 -0.67 -11.95
C TRP A 49 -1.64 -0.87 -13.07
N GLU A 50 -1.24 -1.66 -14.03
CA GLU A 50 -1.97 -1.92 -15.27
C GLU A 50 -3.00 -3.04 -15.14
N ASP A 51 -3.89 -3.11 -16.13
CA ASP A 51 -4.74 -4.28 -16.38
C ASP A 51 -3.87 -5.48 -16.80
N PRO A 52 -4.30 -6.74 -16.53
CA PRO A 52 -3.57 -7.92 -16.97
C PRO A 52 -3.56 -8.02 -18.49
N TYR A 53 -2.51 -8.62 -19.04
CA TYR A 53 -2.50 -9.02 -20.43
C TYR A 53 -3.49 -10.14 -20.66
N GLU A 54 -4.40 -9.99 -21.64
CA GLU A 54 -5.45 -10.96 -21.93
C GLU A 54 -4.91 -12.39 -22.20
N GLU A 55 -3.68 -12.50 -22.73
CA GLU A 55 -3.06 -13.78 -23.09
C GLU A 55 -2.49 -14.55 -21.89
N GLU A 56 -2.29 -13.90 -20.75
CA GLU A 56 -1.61 -14.47 -19.58
C GLU A 56 -2.55 -14.69 -18.39
N TRP A 57 -3.80 -14.26 -18.49
CA TRP A 57 -4.72 -14.26 -17.37
C TRP A 57 -5.81 -15.33 -17.50
N ASP A 58 -5.79 -16.31 -16.61
CA ASP A 58 -6.89 -17.25 -16.39
C ASP A 58 -7.60 -16.89 -15.07
N PRO A 59 -8.84 -16.39 -15.13
CA PRO A 59 -9.57 -15.97 -13.93
C PRO A 59 -9.92 -17.11 -12.97
N SER A 60 -9.74 -18.36 -13.37
CA SER A 60 -9.92 -19.53 -12.50
C SER A 60 -8.69 -19.86 -11.65
N GLU A 61 -7.52 -19.34 -12.02
CA GLU A 61 -6.24 -19.67 -11.40
C GLU A 61 -5.60 -18.51 -10.65
N ILE A 62 -5.82 -17.27 -11.13
CA ILE A 62 -5.22 -16.06 -10.55
C ILE A 62 -6.25 -14.95 -10.38
N ASN A 63 -6.02 -14.08 -9.41
CA ASN A 63 -6.82 -12.87 -9.25
C ASN A 63 -6.60 -11.91 -10.41
N SER A 64 -7.58 -11.05 -10.67
CA SER A 64 -7.35 -9.87 -11.50
C SER A 64 -6.37 -8.91 -10.81
N HIS A 65 -5.70 -8.07 -11.58
CA HIS A 65 -4.82 -7.03 -11.01
C HIS A 65 -5.59 -6.06 -10.10
N GLU A 66 -6.87 -5.82 -10.37
CA GLU A 66 -7.74 -5.02 -9.51
C GLU A 66 -7.97 -5.68 -8.15
N GLU A 67 -8.21 -7.01 -8.13
CA GLU A 67 -8.37 -7.77 -6.89
C GLU A 67 -7.09 -7.80 -6.07
N ASP A 68 -5.95 -8.03 -6.72
CA ASP A 68 -4.64 -7.98 -6.06
C ASP A 68 -4.34 -6.58 -5.50
N TRP A 69 -4.65 -5.54 -6.26
CA TRP A 69 -4.52 -4.15 -5.80
C TRP A 69 -5.34 -3.87 -4.55
N ASP A 70 -6.61 -4.32 -4.53
CA ASP A 70 -7.49 -4.16 -3.39
C ASP A 70 -7.01 -4.94 -2.17
N LEU A 71 -6.60 -6.17 -2.37
CA LEU A 71 -6.10 -7.05 -1.31
C LEU A 71 -4.81 -6.47 -0.70
N ILE A 72 -3.83 -6.18 -1.54
CA ILE A 72 -2.50 -5.76 -1.11
C ILE A 72 -2.57 -4.41 -0.39
N THR A 73 -3.26 -3.42 -0.94
CA THR A 73 -3.34 -2.09 -0.31
C THR A 73 -4.03 -2.15 1.06
N LYS A 74 -5.11 -2.92 1.18
CA LYS A 74 -5.81 -3.14 2.46
C LYS A 74 -4.93 -3.89 3.46
N ALA A 75 -4.20 -4.91 3.01
CA ALA A 75 -3.28 -5.67 3.86
C ALA A 75 -2.16 -4.77 4.39
N ARG A 76 -1.54 -3.92 3.56
CA ARG A 76 -0.46 -3.02 4.01
C ARG A 76 -0.92 -2.03 5.06
N ALA A 77 -2.16 -1.50 4.94
CA ALA A 77 -2.75 -0.66 5.96
C ALA A 77 -3.02 -1.43 7.27
N TYR A 78 -3.67 -2.59 7.16
CA TYR A 78 -4.07 -3.41 8.29
C TYR A 78 -2.89 -3.96 9.09
N ASP A 79 -1.97 -4.66 8.42
CA ASP A 79 -0.83 -5.33 9.05
C ASP A 79 0.08 -4.37 9.82
N ASN A 80 0.09 -3.10 9.40
CA ASN A 80 0.94 -2.07 9.98
C ASN A 80 0.17 -1.04 10.79
N THR A 81 -1.17 -1.19 10.86
CA THR A 81 -2.05 -0.27 11.60
C THR A 81 -1.77 1.17 11.19
N LEU A 82 -1.74 1.43 9.87
CA LEU A 82 -1.41 2.71 9.25
C LEU A 82 -2.55 3.19 8.35
N HIS A 83 -2.69 4.50 8.21
CA HIS A 83 -3.43 5.03 7.08
C HIS A 83 -2.62 4.82 5.80
N LEU A 84 -3.32 4.60 4.69
CA LEU A 84 -2.71 4.44 3.38
C LEU A 84 -3.50 5.25 2.35
N VAL A 85 -2.79 6.07 1.58
CA VAL A 85 -3.33 6.78 0.42
C VAL A 85 -2.64 6.22 -0.82
N ALA A 86 -3.42 5.65 -1.72
CA ALA A 86 -2.93 5.03 -2.93
C ALA A 86 -3.49 5.76 -4.15
N ALA A 87 -2.59 6.26 -5.00
CA ALA A 87 -2.92 6.84 -6.29
C ALA A 87 -2.44 5.90 -7.40
N ASN A 88 -3.38 5.46 -8.24
CA ASN A 88 -3.08 4.67 -9.42
C ASN A 88 -3.51 5.41 -10.68
N ARG A 89 -2.78 5.18 -11.75
CA ARG A 89 -3.06 5.74 -13.08
C ARG A 89 -4.38 5.22 -13.64
N VAL A 90 -5.03 6.01 -14.49
CA VAL A 90 -6.16 5.64 -15.35
C VAL A 90 -5.79 5.84 -16.82
N GLY A 91 -6.60 5.28 -17.71
CA GLY A 91 -6.44 5.41 -19.16
C GLY A 91 -5.46 4.39 -19.73
N ASP A 92 -4.86 4.71 -20.85
CA ASP A 92 -3.93 3.84 -21.58
C ASP A 92 -2.61 4.54 -21.92
N ASP A 93 -1.66 3.80 -22.45
CA ASP A 93 -0.37 4.33 -22.93
C ASP A 93 -0.35 4.60 -24.43
N GLY A 94 -1.49 4.43 -25.10
CA GLY A 94 -1.65 4.55 -26.54
C GLY A 94 -1.07 3.37 -27.33
N LYS A 95 -0.73 2.26 -26.65
CA LYS A 95 -0.13 1.06 -27.28
C LYS A 95 -0.79 -0.22 -26.79
N THR A 96 -0.32 -0.75 -25.67
CA THR A 96 -0.70 -2.06 -25.15
C THR A 96 -1.16 -2.07 -23.72
N LEU A 97 -0.83 -1.02 -22.95
CA LEU A 97 -1.14 -0.96 -21.52
C LEU A 97 -2.38 -0.12 -21.26
N SER A 98 -3.30 -0.64 -20.49
CA SER A 98 -4.39 0.10 -19.86
C SER A 98 -4.27 0.04 -18.34
N PHE A 99 -4.88 1.02 -17.68
CA PHE A 99 -4.74 1.23 -16.23
C PHE A 99 -6.11 1.43 -15.62
N PHE A 100 -6.41 0.63 -14.60
CA PHE A 100 -7.76 0.55 -14.01
C PHE A 100 -8.07 1.65 -12.98
N GLY A 101 -7.06 2.43 -12.53
CA GLY A 101 -7.28 3.45 -11.51
C GLY A 101 -7.47 2.86 -10.11
N ARG A 102 -8.68 2.99 -9.54
CA ARG A 102 -9.03 2.55 -8.18
C ARG A 102 -8.15 3.18 -7.09
N SER A 103 -7.84 4.47 -7.26
CA SER A 103 -7.19 5.26 -6.21
C SER A 103 -8.04 5.29 -4.95
N LYS A 104 -7.42 5.20 -3.76
CA LYS A 104 -8.16 5.02 -2.52
C LYS A 104 -7.44 5.55 -1.28
N VAL A 105 -8.25 5.76 -0.25
CA VAL A 105 -7.80 6.06 1.11
C VAL A 105 -8.27 4.94 2.04
N ILE A 106 -7.34 4.35 2.79
CA ILE A 106 -7.58 3.21 3.66
C ILE A 106 -7.17 3.58 5.08
N GLY A 107 -8.00 3.22 6.04
CA GLY A 107 -7.75 3.44 7.46
C GLY A 107 -6.89 2.33 8.09
N PRO A 108 -6.42 2.53 9.34
CA PRO A 108 -5.50 1.61 10.03
C PRO A 108 -6.10 0.24 10.38
N THR A 109 -7.35 0.02 10.07
CA THR A 109 -8.03 -1.28 10.22
C THR A 109 -8.20 -2.01 8.89
N GLY A 110 -7.57 -1.54 7.81
CA GLY A 110 -7.76 -2.07 6.46
C GLY A 110 -9.10 -1.67 5.82
N ARG A 111 -9.91 -0.87 6.53
CA ARG A 111 -11.19 -0.39 5.99
C ARG A 111 -10.96 0.75 5.00
N GLU A 112 -11.54 0.63 3.83
CA GLU A 112 -11.57 1.69 2.85
C GLU A 112 -12.42 2.86 3.36
N ILE A 113 -11.84 4.05 3.37
CA ILE A 113 -12.49 5.31 3.80
C ILE A 113 -13.14 5.97 2.58
N ALA A 114 -12.41 6.01 1.48
CA ALA A 114 -12.88 6.53 0.21
C ALA A 114 -12.13 5.86 -0.96
N ALA A 115 -12.80 5.76 -2.10
CA ALA A 115 -12.21 5.24 -3.33
C ALA A 115 -12.79 5.94 -4.57
N LEU A 116 -12.00 5.99 -5.64
CA LEU A 116 -12.49 6.27 -6.99
C LEU A 116 -12.75 4.93 -7.67
N ASP A 117 -14.01 4.62 -7.91
CA ASP A 117 -14.43 3.39 -8.57
C ASP A 117 -14.75 3.66 -10.05
N THR A 118 -13.89 4.40 -10.70
CA THR A 118 -14.03 4.76 -12.12
C THR A 118 -12.68 4.62 -12.83
N ARG A 119 -12.72 4.41 -14.13
CA ARG A 119 -11.56 4.43 -15.03
C ARG A 119 -11.28 5.83 -15.61
N GLU A 120 -11.87 6.87 -15.02
CA GLU A 120 -11.72 8.25 -15.44
C GLU A 120 -10.79 9.01 -14.49
N GLU A 121 -10.17 10.07 -15.00
CA GLU A 121 -9.38 10.98 -14.17
C GLU A 121 -10.26 11.67 -13.12
N GLY A 122 -9.74 11.77 -11.90
CA GLY A 122 -10.49 12.37 -10.81
C GLY A 122 -9.63 12.73 -9.61
N ILE A 123 -10.21 13.52 -8.72
CA ILE A 123 -9.62 13.88 -7.42
C ILE A 123 -10.44 13.23 -6.33
N LEU A 124 -9.77 12.43 -5.49
CA LEU A 124 -10.34 11.87 -4.28
C LEU A 124 -9.90 12.70 -3.07
N SER A 125 -10.87 13.12 -2.26
CA SER A 125 -10.61 13.77 -0.99
C SER A 125 -11.25 13.01 0.15
N ALA A 126 -10.54 12.85 1.26
CA ALA A 126 -11.04 12.23 2.48
C ALA A 126 -10.44 12.91 3.70
N GLU A 127 -11.22 12.99 4.77
CA GLU A 127 -10.74 13.40 6.08
C GLU A 127 -10.26 12.16 6.85
N ILE A 128 -9.07 12.21 7.43
CA ILE A 128 -8.47 11.13 8.22
C ILE A 128 -7.99 11.64 9.58
N ASP A 129 -8.17 10.82 10.61
CA ASP A 129 -7.62 11.07 11.96
C ASP A 129 -6.37 10.22 12.18
N LEU A 130 -5.20 10.81 11.99
CA LEU A 130 -3.91 10.12 12.16
C LEU A 130 -3.71 9.58 13.58
N SER A 131 -4.37 10.15 14.60
CA SER A 131 -4.30 9.64 15.97
C SER A 131 -4.87 8.22 16.11
N LEU A 132 -5.70 7.77 15.18
CA LEU A 132 -6.23 6.40 15.17
C LEU A 132 -5.14 5.34 14.99
N THR A 133 -4.05 5.65 14.31
CA THR A 133 -2.90 4.76 14.16
C THR A 133 -2.38 4.31 15.53
N GLU A 134 -2.03 5.25 16.39
CA GLU A 134 -1.54 4.95 17.74
C GLU A 134 -2.61 4.32 18.62
N LYS A 135 -3.81 4.89 18.63
CA LYS A 135 -4.93 4.34 19.42
C LYS A 135 -5.18 2.87 19.10
N LYS A 136 -5.16 2.49 17.83
CA LYS A 136 -5.39 1.09 17.42
C LYS A 136 -4.24 0.17 17.79
N ARG A 137 -3.00 0.62 17.66
CA ARG A 137 -1.81 -0.13 18.08
C ARG A 137 -1.81 -0.47 19.57
N VAL A 138 -2.30 0.42 20.41
CA VAL A 138 -2.34 0.22 21.86
C VAL A 138 -3.55 -0.61 22.30
N GLN A 139 -4.71 -0.40 21.67
CA GLN A 139 -5.99 -0.95 22.17
C GLN A 139 -6.32 -2.34 21.60
N TYR A 140 -6.04 -2.60 20.33
CA TYR A 140 -6.54 -3.79 19.64
C TYR A 140 -5.49 -4.54 18.83
N TYR A 141 -4.61 -3.82 18.12
CA TYR A 141 -3.68 -4.39 17.16
C TYR A 141 -2.26 -4.28 17.69
N THR A 142 -1.95 -5.13 18.65
CA THR A 142 -0.64 -5.16 19.33
C THR A 142 0.45 -5.77 18.47
N PHE A 143 0.27 -5.76 17.13
CA PHE A 143 1.14 -6.37 16.14
C PHE A 143 2.62 -6.00 16.32
N PHE A 144 2.92 -4.74 16.66
CA PHE A 144 4.29 -4.31 16.86
C PHE A 144 4.87 -4.76 18.21
N LYS A 145 4.04 -4.75 19.26
CA LYS A 145 4.44 -5.15 20.61
C LYS A 145 4.69 -6.65 20.70
N ASP A 146 3.85 -7.44 20.05
CA ASP A 146 3.85 -8.90 20.14
C ASP A 146 4.75 -9.58 19.13
N ARG A 147 5.51 -8.79 18.35
CA ARG A 147 6.53 -9.34 17.42
C ARG A 147 7.63 -10.06 18.17
N VAL A 148 8.14 -11.12 17.55
CA VAL A 148 9.29 -11.90 18.04
C VAL A 148 10.40 -11.81 16.97
N PRO A 149 11.13 -10.67 16.89
CA PRO A 149 12.10 -10.42 15.81
C PRO A 149 13.14 -11.53 15.65
N ASP A 150 13.60 -12.10 16.75
CA ASP A 150 14.61 -13.17 16.77
C ASP A 150 14.15 -14.48 16.09
N ALA A 151 12.84 -14.60 15.81
CA ALA A 151 12.28 -15.75 15.09
C ALA A 151 12.13 -15.50 13.57
N TYR A 152 12.53 -14.32 13.06
CA TYR A 152 12.25 -13.90 11.69
C TYR A 152 13.50 -13.87 10.79
N ASP A 153 14.55 -14.61 11.15
CA ASP A 153 15.82 -14.64 10.42
C ASP A 153 15.66 -15.07 8.96
N GLU A 154 14.69 -15.94 8.68
CA GLU A 154 14.44 -16.42 7.31
C GLU A 154 13.99 -15.30 6.36
N VAL A 155 13.33 -14.24 6.88
CA VAL A 155 12.82 -13.11 6.05
C VAL A 155 13.96 -12.33 5.42
N VAL A 156 15.16 -12.34 6.00
CA VAL A 156 16.31 -11.57 5.51
C VAL A 156 17.33 -12.42 4.76
N LYS A 157 17.09 -13.71 4.58
CA LYS A 157 17.98 -14.59 3.80
C LYS A 157 17.80 -14.34 2.30
N LYS A 158 18.90 -14.40 1.58
CA LYS A 158 18.89 -14.41 0.11
C LYS A 158 18.60 -15.83 -0.38
N TYR A 159 17.69 -15.93 -1.35
CA TYR A 159 17.48 -17.15 -2.11
C TYR A 159 18.48 -17.25 -3.25
#